data_9ff8a09fa373fca016c664fb7a2b9123
#
_entry.id   9ff8a09fa373fca016c664fb7a2b9123
#
_cell.length_a   1.000
_cell.length_b   1.000
_cell.length_c   1.000
_cell.angle_alpha   90.00
_cell.angle_beta   90.00
_cell.angle_gamma   90.00
#
_symmetry.space_group_name_H-M   'P 1'
#
loop_
_entity.id
_entity.type
_entity.pdbx_description
1 polymer ?
#
loop_
_entity_poly.entity_id
_entity_poly.type
_entity_poly.pdbx_seq_one_letter_code
_entity_poly.pdbx_strand_id
1 'polypeptide(L)'
;MTRNHLMDAFSNVGKPETRLSQDPSAAFIAMERHDGCRKGGKGYPCRAIRTHQYLYIRNYEPGRWPAGDPDRKVCARNIPFGEVDSSPTKKLLMDYKDKPGFKHLYDLAFAKRPGEELYDIRKDPGQLVNRALKPEYAEAREKLSARLQKYLEQTGDPRALGKHAPWDYYPYYGRKVNKDWKVDPKPEKQP
;
A
#
# COMPACT_ATOMS: atom_id res chain seq x y z
N MET A 1 4.63 -14.51 26.05
CA MET A 1 4.23 -14.75 24.66
C MET A 1 5.34 -15.56 24.02
N THR A 2 5.06 -16.79 23.76
CA THR A 2 6.03 -17.84 23.49
C THR A 2 6.57 -17.78 22.07
N ARG A 3 7.86 -18.08 21.96
CA ARG A 3 8.70 -18.19 20.76
C ARG A 3 8.11 -19.06 19.60
N ASN A 4 7.02 -19.75 19.84
CA ASN A 4 6.49 -20.78 18.95
C ASN A 4 5.68 -20.25 17.76
N HIS A 5 5.05 -19.08 17.85
CA HIS A 5 4.21 -18.56 16.75
C HIS A 5 4.99 -18.03 15.54
N LEU A 6 6.25 -17.64 15.74
CA LEU A 6 7.10 -17.24 14.61
C LEU A 6 7.67 -18.46 13.88
N MET A 7 7.96 -19.53 14.61
CA MET A 7 8.51 -20.77 14.03
C MET A 7 7.45 -21.55 13.24
N ASP A 8 6.18 -21.50 13.62
CA ASP A 8 5.09 -22.13 12.87
C ASP A 8 4.83 -21.45 11.51
N ALA A 9 5.08 -20.13 11.41
CA ALA A 9 5.02 -19.42 10.13
C ALA A 9 6.15 -19.85 9.17
N PHE A 10 7.30 -20.27 9.72
CA PHE A 10 8.44 -20.73 8.92
C PHE A 10 8.48 -22.27 8.70
N SER A 11 7.75 -23.03 9.50
CA SER A 11 7.73 -24.51 9.37
C SER A 11 7.06 -25.00 8.09
N ASN A 12 6.27 -24.14 7.42
CA ASN A 12 5.67 -24.42 6.12
C ASN A 12 6.49 -23.91 4.92
N VAL A 13 7.61 -23.21 5.17
CA VAL A 13 8.53 -22.79 4.12
C VAL A 13 9.33 -24.02 3.68
N GLY A 14 8.96 -24.58 2.54
CA GLY A 14 9.69 -25.71 1.95
C GLY A 14 8.89 -27.00 1.74
N LYS A 15 7.63 -27.07 2.18
CA LYS A 15 6.76 -28.17 1.77
C LYS A 15 6.42 -28.02 0.27
N PRO A 16 6.63 -29.05 -0.57
CA PRO A 16 6.36 -28.96 -2.01
C PRO A 16 4.92 -28.55 -2.35
N GLU A 17 3.98 -28.89 -1.47
CA GLU A 17 2.54 -28.61 -1.60
C GLU A 17 2.15 -27.17 -1.30
N THR A 18 3.02 -26.39 -0.65
CA THR A 18 2.80 -24.98 -0.34
C THR A 18 3.55 -24.01 -1.25
N ARG A 19 4.33 -24.51 -2.20
CA ARG A 19 4.82 -23.68 -3.29
C ARG A 19 3.63 -23.32 -4.17
N LEU A 20 3.01 -22.20 -3.89
CA LEU A 20 2.18 -21.50 -4.88
C LEU A 20 3.00 -21.52 -6.16
N SER A 21 2.46 -22.15 -7.20
CA SER A 21 3.12 -22.23 -8.49
C SER A 21 3.58 -20.83 -8.83
N GLN A 22 4.89 -20.60 -8.88
CA GLN A 22 5.42 -19.30 -9.27
C GLN A 22 4.97 -19.13 -10.71
N ASP A 23 3.94 -18.31 -10.88
CA ASP A 23 3.47 -17.95 -12.20
C ASP A 23 4.53 -17.03 -12.82
N PRO A 24 5.34 -17.53 -13.76
CA PRO A 24 6.47 -16.76 -14.29
C PRO A 24 6.02 -15.54 -15.09
N SER A 25 4.71 -15.43 -15.36
CA SER A 25 4.14 -14.32 -16.14
C SER A 25 3.71 -13.15 -15.27
N ALA A 26 3.76 -13.23 -13.93
CA ALA A 26 3.36 -12.15 -13.03
C ALA A 26 4.12 -12.15 -11.71
N ALA A 27 4.29 -10.94 -11.16
CA ALA A 27 4.72 -10.71 -9.80
C ALA A 27 3.56 -10.17 -8.96
N PHE A 28 3.41 -10.69 -7.73
CA PHE A 28 2.42 -10.22 -6.76
C PHE A 28 3.12 -9.38 -5.70
N ILE A 29 2.50 -8.25 -5.34
CA ILE A 29 3.09 -7.21 -4.49
C ILE A 29 2.09 -6.85 -3.39
N ALA A 30 2.61 -6.70 -2.17
CA ALA A 30 1.82 -6.24 -1.04
C ALA A 30 2.54 -5.13 -0.30
N MET A 31 1.79 -4.14 0.16
CA MET A 31 2.26 -3.09 1.05
C MET A 31 1.25 -2.87 2.17
N GLU A 32 1.73 -2.57 3.35
CA GLU A 32 0.95 -2.23 4.53
C GLU A 32 1.55 -0.99 5.21
N ARG A 33 1.92 -1.09 6.48
CA ARG A 33 2.56 -0.01 7.23
C ARG A 33 4.08 -0.10 7.09
N HIS A 34 4.69 0.93 6.54
CA HIS A 34 6.13 1.11 6.52
C HIS A 34 6.59 1.99 7.68
N ASP A 35 5.98 3.17 7.86
CA ASP A 35 6.36 4.13 8.91
C ASP A 35 5.13 4.61 9.72
N GLY A 36 5.37 5.22 10.87
CA GLY A 36 4.37 5.89 11.70
C GLY A 36 3.96 7.26 11.15
N CYS A 37 3.67 7.37 9.88
CA CYS A 37 3.40 8.63 9.18
C CYS A 37 1.92 8.92 8.95
N ARG A 38 1.02 8.21 9.65
CA ARG A 38 -0.43 8.44 9.62
C ARG A 38 -0.99 8.46 11.03
N LYS A 39 -2.11 9.15 11.18
CA LYS A 39 -2.86 9.18 12.43
C LYS A 39 -3.15 7.75 12.91
N GLY A 40 -2.95 7.50 14.20
CA GLY A 40 -3.20 6.20 14.81
C GLY A 40 -2.30 5.07 14.33
N GLY A 41 -1.18 5.36 13.64
CA GLY A 41 -0.25 4.35 13.15
C GLY A 41 -0.78 3.47 12.03
N LYS A 42 -1.82 3.91 11.33
CA LYS A 42 -2.44 3.13 10.25
C LYS A 42 -1.50 2.97 9.05
N GLY A 43 -1.58 1.81 8.41
CA GLY A 43 -0.90 1.53 7.15
C GLY A 43 -1.62 2.12 5.94
N TYR A 44 -1.00 1.97 4.77
CA TYR A 44 -1.66 2.16 3.47
C TYR A 44 -1.70 0.81 2.76
N PRO A 45 -2.75 0.00 3.03
CA PRO A 45 -2.82 -1.34 2.48
C PRO A 45 -3.11 -1.32 0.99
N CYS A 46 -2.19 -1.85 0.21
CA CYS A 46 -2.41 -2.12 -1.20
C CYS A 46 -1.89 -3.50 -1.60
N ARG A 47 -2.48 -4.04 -2.65
CA ARG A 47 -2.05 -5.28 -3.31
C ARG A 47 -1.96 -5.02 -4.79
N ALA A 48 -0.98 -5.62 -5.45
CA ALA A 48 -0.81 -5.43 -6.86
C ALA A 48 -0.41 -6.72 -7.57
N ILE A 49 -0.72 -6.77 -8.85
CA ILE A 49 -0.20 -7.75 -9.79
C ILE A 49 0.48 -7.02 -10.93
N ARG A 50 1.72 -7.38 -11.20
CA ARG A 50 2.50 -6.87 -12.32
C ARG A 50 2.76 -7.97 -13.33
N THR A 51 2.41 -7.73 -14.56
CA THR A 51 2.74 -8.56 -15.72
C THR A 51 3.76 -7.85 -16.62
N HIS A 52 4.12 -8.44 -17.75
CA HIS A 52 4.97 -7.79 -18.75
C HIS A 52 4.36 -6.54 -19.38
N GLN A 53 3.02 -6.43 -19.37
CA GLN A 53 2.32 -5.30 -20.01
C GLN A 53 1.63 -4.39 -19.01
N TYR A 54 1.08 -4.93 -17.93
CA TYR A 54 0.22 -4.18 -17.02
C TYR A 54 0.73 -4.21 -15.58
N LEU A 55 0.47 -3.12 -14.87
CA LEU A 55 0.45 -3.07 -13.42
C LEU A 55 -0.97 -2.73 -12.98
N TYR A 56 -1.61 -3.64 -12.24
CA TYR A 56 -2.90 -3.41 -11.58
C TYR A 56 -2.69 -3.33 -10.07
N ILE A 57 -3.27 -2.31 -9.44
CA ILE A 57 -3.18 -2.06 -7.99
C ILE A 57 -4.58 -1.96 -7.41
N ARG A 58 -4.80 -2.62 -6.28
CA ARG A 58 -5.97 -2.47 -5.43
C ARG A 58 -5.58 -1.77 -4.14
N ASN A 59 -6.17 -0.60 -3.90
CA ASN A 59 -6.01 0.18 -2.68
C ASN A 59 -7.20 -0.08 -1.76
N TYR A 60 -6.97 -0.70 -0.60
CA TYR A 60 -8.05 -1.06 0.32
C TYR A 60 -8.56 0.12 1.15
N GLU A 61 -7.76 1.15 1.29
CA GLU A 61 -8.07 2.34 2.09
C GLU A 61 -7.80 3.63 1.29
N PRO A 62 -8.55 3.86 0.21
CA PRO A 62 -8.30 5.01 -0.70
C PRO A 62 -8.52 6.38 0.00
N GLY A 63 -9.22 6.40 1.13
CA GLY A 63 -9.36 7.58 1.98
C GLY A 63 -8.08 8.02 2.68
N ARG A 64 -7.08 7.14 2.81
CA ARG A 64 -5.80 7.44 3.45
C ARG A 64 -4.81 8.05 2.45
N TRP A 65 -3.78 8.70 2.95
CA TRP A 65 -2.71 9.27 2.16
C TRP A 65 -1.62 8.22 1.88
N PRO A 66 -1.34 7.86 0.62
CA PRO A 66 -0.34 6.83 0.31
C PRO A 66 1.07 7.24 0.73
N ALA A 67 1.42 8.53 0.56
CA ALA A 67 2.71 9.08 0.95
C ALA A 67 2.83 9.40 2.47
N GLY A 68 1.79 9.12 3.26
CA GLY A 68 1.66 9.56 4.65
C GLY A 68 0.83 10.83 4.78
N ASP A 69 0.41 11.16 5.99
CA ASP A 69 -0.40 12.35 6.25
C ASP A 69 0.35 13.65 5.90
N PRO A 70 -0.34 14.66 5.32
CA PRO A 70 0.22 15.99 5.12
C PRO A 70 0.41 16.75 6.45
N ASP A 71 -0.39 16.43 7.46
CA ASP A 71 -0.23 17.03 8.79
C ASP A 71 0.87 16.31 9.59
N ARG A 72 2.02 16.96 9.68
CA ARG A 72 3.16 16.44 10.46
C ARG A 72 2.82 16.12 11.92
N LYS A 73 1.83 16.79 12.51
CA LYS A 73 1.47 16.60 13.93
C LYS A 73 0.88 15.21 14.21
N VAL A 74 0.31 14.57 13.21
CA VAL A 74 -0.22 13.22 13.34
C VAL A 74 0.79 12.12 12.94
N CYS A 75 2.04 12.49 12.70
CA CYS A 75 3.12 11.59 12.30
C CYS A 75 4.11 11.36 13.44
N ALA A 76 4.60 10.16 13.62
CA ALA A 76 5.56 9.80 14.69
C ALA A 76 6.84 10.64 14.65
N ARG A 77 7.31 10.99 13.45
CA ARG A 77 8.56 11.74 13.22
C ARG A 77 8.37 13.25 12.97
N ASN A 78 7.13 13.76 13.06
CA ASN A 78 6.80 15.16 12.70
C ASN A 78 7.17 15.53 11.24
N ILE A 79 7.12 14.58 10.33
CA ILE A 79 7.45 14.78 8.92
C ILE A 79 6.18 14.60 8.09
N PRO A 80 5.74 15.62 7.31
CA PRO A 80 4.61 15.44 6.39
C PRO A 80 5.00 14.47 5.28
N PHE A 81 4.05 13.67 4.83
CA PHE A 81 4.28 12.65 3.80
C PHE A 81 5.50 11.76 4.12
N GLY A 82 5.49 11.15 5.31
CA GLY A 82 6.65 10.48 5.90
C GLY A 82 7.12 9.20 5.18
N GLU A 83 6.32 8.63 4.26
CA GLU A 83 6.74 7.52 3.39
C GLU A 83 7.69 7.98 2.28
N VAL A 84 7.77 9.27 2.01
CA VAL A 84 8.70 9.87 1.07
C VAL A 84 9.82 10.53 1.83
N ASP A 85 11.05 10.10 1.61
CA ASP A 85 12.22 10.66 2.28
C ASP A 85 12.42 12.15 1.99
N SER A 86 13.01 12.85 2.96
CA SER A 86 13.35 14.26 2.81
C SER A 86 14.39 14.42 1.70
N SER A 87 14.07 15.26 0.73
CA SER A 87 14.93 15.53 -0.42
C SER A 87 14.67 16.92 -0.97
N PRO A 88 15.61 17.51 -1.74
CA PRO A 88 15.35 18.77 -2.44
C PRO A 88 14.13 18.72 -3.34
N THR A 89 13.89 17.60 -4.03
CA THR A 89 12.72 17.39 -4.88
C THR A 89 11.41 17.41 -4.07
N LYS A 90 11.36 16.69 -2.94
CA LYS A 90 10.19 16.73 -2.05
C LYS A 90 9.91 18.15 -1.58
N LYS A 91 10.95 18.85 -1.13
CA LYS A 91 10.82 20.25 -0.69
C LYS A 91 10.29 21.14 -1.82
N LEU A 92 10.85 21.03 -3.02
CA LEU A 92 10.43 21.80 -4.19
C LEU A 92 8.94 21.57 -4.49
N LEU A 93 8.50 20.32 -4.58
CA LEU A 93 7.11 19.98 -4.86
C LEU A 93 6.15 20.51 -3.78
N MET A 94 6.55 20.48 -2.51
CA MET A 94 5.74 21.01 -1.42
C MET A 94 5.67 22.54 -1.42
N ASP A 95 6.78 23.22 -1.68
CA ASP A 95 6.83 24.69 -1.68
C ASP A 95 6.06 25.28 -2.88
N TYR A 96 6.02 24.57 -4.00
CA TYR A 96 5.44 25.06 -5.27
C TYR A 96 4.12 24.36 -5.65
N LYS A 97 3.52 23.58 -4.74
CA LYS A 97 2.32 22.75 -5.00
C LYS A 97 1.17 23.49 -5.69
N ASP A 98 1.01 24.80 -5.44
CA ASP A 98 -0.07 25.62 -5.97
C ASP A 98 0.37 26.43 -7.22
N LYS A 99 1.61 26.28 -7.66
CA LYS A 99 2.13 26.99 -8.84
C LYS A 99 1.78 26.28 -10.14
N PRO A 100 1.47 27.00 -11.22
CA PRO A 100 1.31 26.41 -12.54
C PRO A 100 2.51 25.53 -12.91
N GLY A 101 2.24 24.37 -13.50
CA GLY A 101 3.29 23.40 -13.85
C GLY A 101 3.76 22.48 -12.72
N PHE A 102 3.53 22.81 -11.45
CA PHE A 102 3.92 21.98 -10.31
C PHE A 102 2.76 21.19 -9.70
N LYS A 103 1.54 21.71 -9.75
CA LYS A 103 0.39 21.07 -9.12
C LYS A 103 0.22 19.61 -9.54
N HIS A 104 0.31 19.31 -10.84
CA HIS A 104 0.16 17.93 -11.32
C HIS A 104 1.28 17.00 -10.83
N LEU A 105 2.51 17.50 -10.71
CA LEU A 105 3.64 16.73 -10.17
C LEU A 105 3.44 16.47 -8.67
N TYR A 106 2.95 17.48 -7.94
CA TYR A 106 2.58 17.31 -6.53
C TYR A 106 1.47 16.27 -6.37
N ASP A 107 0.42 16.34 -7.19
CA ASP A 107 -0.69 15.39 -7.15
C ASP A 107 -0.21 13.96 -7.48
N LEU A 108 0.65 13.79 -8.47
CA LEU A 108 1.27 12.50 -8.80
C LEU A 108 2.10 11.92 -7.64
N ALA A 109 2.79 12.77 -6.89
CA ALA A 109 3.65 12.34 -5.78
C ALA A 109 2.87 12.08 -4.49
N PHE A 110 1.85 12.90 -4.17
CA PHE A 110 1.30 12.97 -2.82
C PHE A 110 -0.22 12.83 -2.72
N ALA A 111 -0.99 12.97 -3.81
CA ALA A 111 -2.44 12.88 -3.75
C ALA A 111 -2.93 11.49 -3.34
N LYS A 112 -4.14 11.45 -2.78
CA LYS A 112 -4.84 10.19 -2.52
C LYS A 112 -5.05 9.42 -3.83
N ARG A 113 -5.07 8.09 -3.72
CA ARG A 113 -5.27 7.20 -4.85
C ARG A 113 -6.69 6.64 -4.88
N PRO A 114 -7.25 6.35 -6.05
CA PRO A 114 -8.52 5.62 -6.14
C PRO A 114 -8.38 4.19 -5.63
N GLY A 115 -9.50 3.50 -5.45
CA GLY A 115 -9.53 2.10 -5.01
C GLY A 115 -8.85 1.14 -5.98
N GLU A 116 -8.85 1.47 -7.27
CA GLU A 116 -8.20 0.69 -8.32
C GLU A 116 -7.34 1.56 -9.22
N GLU A 117 -6.16 1.03 -9.58
CA GLU A 117 -5.28 1.66 -10.56
C GLU A 117 -4.83 0.61 -11.58
N LEU A 118 -4.78 1.01 -12.85
CA LEU A 118 -4.27 0.18 -13.94
C LEU A 118 -3.35 1.01 -14.84
N TYR A 119 -2.14 0.51 -15.05
CA TYR A 119 -1.14 1.14 -15.91
C TYR A 119 -0.73 0.19 -17.02
N ASP A 120 -0.75 0.65 -18.27
CA ASP A 120 -0.15 -0.03 -19.42
C ASP A 120 1.33 0.36 -19.47
N ILE A 121 2.17 -0.43 -18.84
CA ILE A 121 3.61 -0.11 -18.65
C ILE A 121 4.42 -0.17 -19.95
N ARG A 122 3.88 -0.72 -21.03
CA ARG A 122 4.51 -0.66 -22.34
C ARG A 122 4.27 0.68 -23.02
N LYS A 123 3.07 1.25 -22.86
CA LYS A 123 2.69 2.55 -23.43
C LYS A 123 3.05 3.73 -22.51
N ASP A 124 3.06 3.47 -21.21
CA ASP A 124 3.31 4.46 -20.17
C ASP A 124 4.28 3.86 -19.12
N PRO A 125 5.58 3.75 -19.46
CA PRO A 125 6.59 3.18 -18.56
C PRO A 125 6.75 3.99 -17.27
N GLY A 126 6.39 5.27 -17.28
CA GLY A 126 6.38 6.14 -16.10
C GLY A 126 5.17 5.94 -15.19
N GLN A 127 4.15 5.18 -15.61
CA GLN A 127 2.93 4.91 -14.84
C GLN A 127 2.23 6.20 -14.40
N LEU A 128 2.14 7.18 -15.30
CA LEU A 128 1.61 8.51 -15.01
C LEU A 128 0.09 8.59 -15.21
N VAL A 129 -0.50 7.69 -16.01
CA VAL A 129 -1.92 7.74 -16.38
C VAL A 129 -2.65 6.49 -15.92
N ASN A 130 -3.47 6.62 -14.88
CA ASN A 130 -4.36 5.54 -14.46
C ASN A 130 -5.43 5.25 -15.51
N ARG A 131 -5.49 4.01 -16.00
CA ARG A 131 -6.40 3.51 -17.03
C ARG A 131 -7.57 2.69 -16.47
N ALA A 132 -7.69 2.53 -15.16
CA ALA A 132 -8.67 1.63 -14.54
C ALA A 132 -10.13 1.94 -14.94
N LEU A 133 -10.47 3.20 -15.19
CA LEU A 133 -11.82 3.62 -15.58
C LEU A 133 -12.00 3.77 -17.09
N LYS A 134 -11.00 3.45 -17.91
CA LYS A 134 -11.10 3.56 -19.38
C LYS A 134 -11.77 2.32 -19.94
N PRO A 135 -12.85 2.47 -20.74
CA PRO A 135 -13.60 1.33 -21.29
C PRO A 135 -12.73 0.33 -22.07
N GLU A 136 -11.77 0.84 -22.84
CA GLU A 136 -10.84 0.03 -23.63
C GLU A 136 -9.88 -0.83 -22.79
N TYR A 137 -9.80 -0.59 -21.49
CA TYR A 137 -9.00 -1.37 -20.54
C TYR A 137 -9.84 -2.23 -19.58
N ALA A 138 -11.17 -2.23 -19.72
CA ALA A 138 -12.08 -2.93 -18.80
C ALA A 138 -11.75 -4.43 -18.68
N GLU A 139 -11.58 -5.11 -19.83
CA GLU A 139 -11.23 -6.54 -19.86
C GLU A 139 -9.91 -6.83 -19.16
N ALA A 140 -8.88 -6.03 -19.41
CA ALA A 140 -7.58 -6.19 -18.77
C ALA A 140 -7.67 -5.98 -17.25
N ARG A 141 -8.41 -4.96 -16.81
CA ARG A 141 -8.67 -4.68 -15.39
C ARG A 141 -9.36 -5.86 -14.72
N GLU A 142 -10.45 -6.37 -15.30
CA GLU A 142 -11.22 -7.48 -14.75
C GLU A 142 -10.40 -8.76 -14.62
N LYS A 143 -9.66 -9.12 -15.67
CA LYS A 143 -8.76 -10.29 -15.66
C LYS A 143 -7.69 -10.18 -14.59
N LEU A 144 -7.05 -9.02 -14.45
CA LEU A 144 -5.99 -8.83 -13.47
C LEU A 144 -6.54 -8.76 -12.05
N SER A 145 -7.69 -8.12 -11.85
CA SER A 145 -8.40 -8.06 -10.58
C SER A 145 -8.79 -9.46 -10.09
N ALA A 146 -9.38 -10.28 -10.96
CA ALA A 146 -9.75 -11.66 -10.65
C ALA A 146 -8.52 -12.53 -10.34
N ARG A 147 -7.44 -12.38 -11.13
CA ARG A 147 -6.19 -13.13 -10.90
C ARG A 147 -5.52 -12.75 -9.59
N LEU A 148 -5.49 -11.46 -9.26
CA LEU A 148 -5.00 -10.97 -7.98
C LEU A 148 -5.85 -11.52 -6.83
N GLN A 149 -7.18 -11.44 -6.92
CA GLN A 149 -8.10 -11.94 -5.90
C GLN A 149 -7.88 -13.41 -5.61
N LYS A 150 -7.82 -14.24 -6.66
CA LYS A 150 -7.56 -15.69 -6.54
C LYS A 150 -6.23 -15.97 -5.80
N TYR A 151 -5.17 -15.24 -6.15
CA TYR A 151 -3.87 -15.40 -5.48
C TYR A 151 -3.96 -15.04 -3.98
N LEU A 152 -4.60 -13.91 -3.65
CA LEU A 152 -4.74 -13.45 -2.28
C LEU A 152 -5.59 -14.40 -1.42
N GLU A 153 -6.63 -15.00 -1.99
CA GLU A 153 -7.45 -16.02 -1.32
C GLU A 153 -6.64 -17.29 -1.05
N GLN A 154 -5.87 -17.76 -2.05
CA GLN A 154 -5.02 -18.94 -1.92
C GLN A 154 -3.89 -18.74 -0.89
N THR A 155 -3.41 -17.51 -0.71
CA THR A 155 -2.39 -17.17 0.28
C THR A 155 -2.97 -16.80 1.65
N GLY A 156 -4.29 -16.75 1.77
CA GLY A 156 -4.96 -16.42 3.04
C GLY A 156 -4.81 -14.95 3.43
N ASP A 157 -4.65 -14.03 2.46
CA ASP A 157 -4.50 -12.60 2.75
C ASP A 157 -5.73 -12.04 3.45
N PRO A 158 -5.61 -11.53 4.70
CA PRO A 158 -6.77 -11.10 5.47
C PRO A 158 -7.50 -9.91 4.87
N ARG A 159 -6.83 -9.03 4.11
CA ARG A 159 -7.48 -7.91 3.42
C ARG A 159 -8.42 -8.41 2.33
N ALA A 160 -8.01 -9.42 1.56
CA ALA A 160 -8.82 -10.00 0.51
C ALA A 160 -9.99 -10.83 1.05
N LEU A 161 -9.85 -11.39 2.24
CA LEU A 161 -10.87 -12.19 2.91
C LEU A 161 -11.84 -11.36 3.77
N GLY A 162 -11.74 -10.03 3.74
CA GLY A 162 -12.54 -9.13 4.60
C GLY A 162 -12.23 -9.28 6.09
N LYS A 163 -11.13 -9.93 6.44
CA LYS A 163 -10.73 -10.15 7.83
C LYS A 163 -9.97 -8.94 8.37
N HIS A 164 -10.05 -8.79 9.67
CA HIS A 164 -9.31 -7.74 10.36
C HIS A 164 -7.80 -7.98 10.26
N ALA A 165 -7.07 -7.00 9.77
CA ALA A 165 -5.62 -7.11 9.64
C ALA A 165 -4.94 -6.73 10.96
N PRO A 166 -4.29 -7.68 11.66
CA PRO A 166 -3.77 -7.45 13.01
C PRO A 166 -2.64 -6.42 13.06
N TRP A 167 -1.91 -6.24 11.97
CA TRP A 167 -0.78 -5.31 11.88
C TRP A 167 -1.17 -3.82 11.91
N ASP A 168 -2.43 -3.47 11.69
CA ASP A 168 -2.92 -2.09 11.89
C ASP A 168 -2.79 -1.62 13.35
N TYR A 169 -2.63 -2.56 14.29
CA TYR A 169 -2.57 -2.31 15.73
C TYR A 169 -1.25 -2.77 16.37
N TYR A 170 -0.29 -3.23 15.57
CA TYR A 170 1.00 -3.61 16.10
C TYR A 170 1.75 -2.40 16.65
N PRO A 171 2.50 -2.57 17.74
CA PRO A 171 3.37 -1.51 18.25
C PRO A 171 4.29 -0.97 17.16
N TYR A 172 4.61 0.31 17.26
CA TYR A 172 5.58 0.94 16.40
C TYR A 172 6.92 1.08 17.14
N TYR A 173 7.94 0.44 16.61
CA TYR A 173 9.27 0.41 17.21
C TYR A 173 10.25 1.39 16.55
N GLY A 174 9.83 2.11 15.50
CA GLY A 174 10.63 3.13 14.87
C GLY A 174 10.82 4.39 15.74
N ARG A 175 11.70 5.27 15.29
CA ARG A 175 11.98 6.53 15.97
C ARG A 175 10.73 7.41 16.09
N LYS A 176 10.42 7.83 17.31
CA LYS A 176 9.37 8.81 17.61
C LYS A 176 10.00 10.13 18.06
N VAL A 177 9.64 11.21 17.38
CA VAL A 177 9.95 12.58 17.77
C VAL A 177 8.71 13.22 18.39
N ASN A 178 7.54 12.92 17.83
CA ASN A 178 6.25 13.31 18.39
C ASN A 178 5.89 12.37 19.55
N LYS A 179 5.99 12.87 20.79
CA LYS A 179 5.73 12.09 22.00
C LYS A 179 4.25 11.75 22.19
N ASP A 180 3.35 12.56 21.63
CA ASP A 180 1.90 12.40 21.74
C ASP A 180 1.35 11.41 20.70
N TRP A 181 2.14 11.08 19.69
CA TRP A 181 1.74 10.12 18.67
C TRP A 181 1.67 8.69 19.23
N LYS A 182 0.56 8.02 18.97
CA LYS A 182 0.30 6.65 19.42
C LYS A 182 -0.32 5.84 18.29
N VAL A 183 -0.12 4.52 18.35
CA VAL A 183 -0.90 3.56 17.57
C VAL A 183 -2.28 3.45 18.21
N ASP A 184 -3.32 3.42 17.40
CA ASP A 184 -4.69 3.21 17.89
C ASP A 184 -4.80 1.85 18.59
N PRO A 185 -5.60 1.75 19.66
CA PRO A 185 -5.85 0.47 20.30
C PRO A 185 -6.60 -0.47 19.34
N LYS A 186 -6.36 -1.76 19.52
CA LYS A 186 -7.17 -2.77 18.82
C LYS A 186 -8.63 -2.61 19.23
N PRO A 187 -9.59 -2.57 18.29
CA PRO A 187 -11.00 -2.54 18.68
C PRO A 187 -11.33 -3.76 19.52
N GLU A 188 -12.08 -3.53 20.59
CA GLU A 188 -12.68 -4.62 21.33
C GLU A 188 -13.53 -5.42 20.35
N LYS A 189 -13.49 -6.75 20.48
CA LYS A 189 -14.32 -7.62 19.65
C LYS A 189 -15.77 -7.17 19.85
N GLN A 190 -16.38 -6.68 18.78
CA GLN A 190 -17.84 -6.60 18.78
C GLN A 190 -18.35 -8.03 18.95
N PRO A 191 -19.30 -8.23 19.83
CA PRO A 191 -19.86 -9.55 20.12
C PRO A 191 -20.45 -10.20 18.88
#